data_bce071af05777388027b59cbe58a5286
#
_entry.id   bce071af05777388027b59cbe58a5286
#
_cell.length_a   1.000
_cell.length_b   1.000
_cell.length_c   1.000
_cell.angle_alpha   90.00
_cell.angle_beta   90.00
_cell.angle_gamma   90.00
#
_symmetry.space_group_name_H-M   'P 1'
#
loop_
_entity.id
_entity.type
_entity.pdbx_description
1 polymer ?
#
loop_
_entity_poly.entity_id
_entity_poly.type
_entity_poly.pdbx_seq_one_letter_code
_entity_poly.pdbx_strand_id
1 'polypeptide(L)'
;AYHPGRAILRTFHHGYALQHFRPTFPSVTRLCACHDQQSASGSCLHLQCYALLCLRRIVYRPVNEAGKLLHLGIAAIYRTPDGALPDDDNKNTFVYKSAGVSTIDNRNLIYAEVDNARHQVKLGTELLIYYGKFSFQSEYIRTQVKRRNALADYTGQGGYAQCSWLLIGNTYDYDAAPACPSRPIGRALELCGRFNIVDMNNRTAEVLGGAQKDFSLGLNYYINKHIGIKVNYSYVIPGKHIREISDKNFSVLQARFQFIL
;
A
#
# COMPACT_ATOMS: atom_id res chain seq x y z
N ALA A 1 22.28 -32.49 12.35
CA ALA A 1 22.27 -31.43 11.35
C ALA A 1 20.88 -31.41 10.70
N TYR A 2 20.01 -30.52 11.19
CA TYR A 2 18.66 -30.33 10.64
C TYR A 2 18.65 -28.97 9.94
N HIS A 3 18.47 -28.98 8.61
CA HIS A 3 18.25 -27.76 7.85
C HIS A 3 16.74 -27.45 7.85
N PRO A 4 16.27 -26.29 8.33
CA PRO A 4 14.90 -25.87 8.12
C PRO A 4 14.76 -25.30 6.71
N GLY A 5 13.81 -25.87 5.95
CA GLY A 5 13.51 -25.50 4.59
C GLY A 5 13.06 -24.04 4.44
N ARG A 6 13.61 -23.37 3.43
CA ARG A 6 13.15 -22.09 2.92
C ARG A 6 11.72 -22.25 2.39
N ALA A 7 10.76 -21.70 3.12
CA ALA A 7 9.44 -21.48 2.57
C ALA A 7 9.54 -20.39 1.49
N ILE A 8 9.45 -20.82 0.23
CA ILE A 8 9.31 -19.92 -0.92
C ILE A 8 7.90 -19.31 -0.86
N LEU A 9 7.78 -18.14 -0.30
CA LEU A 9 6.57 -17.33 -0.38
C LEU A 9 6.37 -16.90 -1.83
N ARG A 10 5.57 -17.65 -2.59
CA ARG A 10 5.07 -17.22 -3.91
C ARG A 10 4.16 -16.03 -3.73
N THR A 11 4.69 -14.88 -4.05
CA THR A 11 4.02 -13.59 -3.99
C THR A 11 3.15 -13.42 -5.23
N PHE A 12 1.87 -13.75 -5.17
CA PHE A 12 0.91 -13.41 -6.22
C PHE A 12 0.68 -11.90 -6.23
N HIS A 13 1.32 -11.23 -7.17
CA HIS A 13 1.06 -9.83 -7.46
C HIS A 13 -0.16 -9.69 -8.36
N HIS A 14 -1.35 -9.55 -7.80
CA HIS A 14 -2.47 -8.94 -8.49
C HIS A 14 -2.27 -7.43 -8.39
N GLY A 15 -1.60 -6.84 -9.39
CA GLY A 15 -1.16 -5.46 -9.32
C GLY A 15 -1.72 -4.61 -10.44
N TYR A 16 -2.35 -3.53 -10.06
CA TYR A 16 -2.58 -2.39 -10.94
C TYR A 16 -1.25 -1.74 -11.30
N ALA A 17 -1.11 -1.22 -12.52
CA ALA A 17 0.13 -0.63 -13.02
C ALA A 17 0.66 0.56 -12.21
N LEU A 18 -0.18 1.19 -11.40
CA LEU A 18 0.15 2.33 -10.56
C LEU A 18 0.48 1.97 -9.10
N GLN A 19 0.72 0.68 -8.78
CA GLN A 19 0.97 0.24 -7.40
C GLN A 19 2.38 0.53 -6.86
N HIS A 20 3.16 1.41 -7.47
CA HIS A 20 4.56 1.61 -7.06
C HIS A 20 4.79 2.58 -5.92
N PHE A 21 3.80 3.30 -5.45
CA PHE A 21 3.91 4.04 -4.22
C PHE A 21 3.18 3.33 -3.08
N ARG A 22 3.69 2.18 -2.68
CA ARG A 22 3.47 1.72 -1.32
C ARG A 22 4.71 2.12 -0.55
N PRO A 23 4.63 3.08 0.39
CA PRO A 23 5.62 3.10 1.46
C PRO A 23 5.71 1.65 1.94
N THR A 24 6.87 1.20 2.40
CA THR A 24 7.09 -0.16 2.95
C THR A 24 6.21 -0.41 4.18
N PHE A 25 4.95 -0.09 4.05
CA PHE A 25 3.89 -0.60 4.87
C PHE A 25 3.61 -1.99 4.32
N PRO A 26 3.79 -3.07 5.10
CA PRO A 26 3.25 -4.35 4.69
C PRO A 26 1.80 -4.08 4.31
N SER A 27 1.49 -4.27 3.04
CA SER A 27 0.15 -4.03 2.56
C SER A 27 -0.79 -4.82 3.45
N VAL A 28 -1.75 -4.15 4.05
CA VAL A 28 -2.83 -4.76 4.84
C VAL A 28 -3.52 -5.88 4.04
N THR A 29 -3.41 -5.84 2.72
CA THR A 29 -3.94 -6.80 1.75
C THR A 29 -3.25 -8.17 1.71
N ARG A 30 -2.14 -8.41 2.38
CA ARG A 30 -1.38 -9.67 2.21
C ARG A 30 -1.40 -10.64 3.38
N LEU A 31 -2.15 -10.36 4.41
CA LEU A 31 -2.25 -11.25 5.58
C LEU A 31 -3.66 -11.79 5.79
N CYS A 32 -4.35 -12.12 4.70
CA CYS A 32 -5.64 -12.81 4.76
C CYS A 32 -5.44 -14.31 4.54
N ALA A 33 -5.15 -15.05 5.58
CA ALA A 33 -5.59 -16.43 5.68
C ALA A 33 -7.00 -16.40 6.29
N CYS A 34 -8.02 -16.52 5.46
CA CYS A 34 -9.42 -16.53 5.88
C CYS A 34 -9.76 -17.84 6.58
N HIS A 35 -10.25 -17.74 7.79
CA HIS A 35 -11.18 -18.73 8.31
C HIS A 35 -12.59 -18.13 8.14
N ASP A 36 -13.40 -18.77 7.31
CA ASP A 36 -14.72 -18.33 6.90
C ASP A 36 -15.68 -18.22 8.10
N GLN A 37 -16.12 -17.00 8.38
CA GLN A 37 -17.46 -16.75 8.90
C GLN A 37 -18.09 -15.62 8.08
N GLN A 38 -18.77 -16.01 7.01
CA GLN A 38 -19.65 -15.11 6.29
C GLN A 38 -20.89 -14.85 7.14
N SER A 39 -21.00 -13.65 7.69
CA SER A 39 -22.30 -13.15 8.14
C SER A 39 -23.07 -12.62 6.93
N ALA A 40 -24.37 -12.89 6.85
CA ALA A 40 -25.26 -12.47 5.77
C ALA A 40 -25.38 -10.93 5.59
N SER A 41 -24.70 -10.13 6.40
CA SER A 41 -24.77 -8.66 6.43
C SER A 41 -23.63 -7.97 5.66
N GLY A 42 -22.81 -8.66 4.87
CA GLY A 42 -21.77 -8.04 4.03
C GLY A 42 -20.57 -7.43 4.77
N SER A 43 -20.46 -7.60 6.08
CA SER A 43 -19.30 -7.17 6.88
C SER A 43 -18.34 -8.34 7.09
N CYS A 44 -17.06 -8.10 6.88
CA CYS A 44 -16.00 -9.09 7.10
C CYS A 44 -15.03 -8.57 8.17
N LEU A 45 -14.88 -9.30 9.27
CA LEU A 45 -13.95 -8.99 10.35
C LEU A 45 -12.72 -9.90 10.22
N HIS A 46 -11.58 -9.32 9.89
CA HIS A 46 -10.30 -10.03 9.90
C HIS A 46 -9.52 -9.74 11.17
N LEU A 47 -9.26 -10.78 11.95
CA LEU A 47 -8.49 -10.71 13.18
C LEU A 47 -7.23 -11.57 13.05
N GLN A 48 -6.06 -10.95 13.17
CA GLN A 48 -4.80 -11.67 13.25
C GLN A 48 -3.91 -11.07 14.34
N CYS A 49 -3.61 -11.85 15.38
CA CYS A 49 -2.76 -11.43 16.48
C CYS A 49 -1.53 -12.34 16.55
N TYR A 50 -0.34 -11.73 16.50
CA TYR A 50 0.92 -12.32 16.88
C TYR A 50 1.42 -11.63 18.16
N ALA A 51 2.27 -12.27 18.92
CA ALA A 51 2.75 -11.74 20.20
C ALA A 51 3.32 -10.31 20.15
N LEU A 52 3.87 -9.91 18.97
CA LEU A 52 4.48 -8.59 18.73
C LEU A 52 3.70 -7.73 17.73
N LEU A 53 2.65 -8.28 17.10
CA LEU A 53 1.86 -7.62 16.05
C LEU A 53 0.38 -7.93 16.23
N CYS A 54 -0.45 -6.91 16.37
CA CYS A 54 -1.90 -7.02 16.31
C CYS A 54 -2.41 -6.24 15.09
N LEU A 55 -3.01 -6.94 14.13
CA LEU A 55 -3.62 -6.37 12.93
C LEU A 55 -5.11 -6.63 12.97
N ARG A 56 -5.91 -5.57 12.78
CA ARG A 56 -7.37 -5.64 12.61
C ARG A 56 -7.79 -4.83 11.41
N ARG A 57 -8.61 -5.40 10.56
CA ARG A 57 -9.26 -4.74 9.42
C ARG A 57 -10.74 -5.07 9.44
N ILE A 58 -11.56 -4.04 9.28
CA ILE A 58 -13.01 -4.15 9.18
C ILE A 58 -13.40 -3.58 7.82
N VAL A 59 -14.16 -4.35 7.06
CA VAL A 59 -14.67 -3.95 5.75
C VAL A 59 -16.19 -4.02 5.79
N TYR A 60 -16.83 -2.95 5.31
CA TYR A 60 -18.26 -2.84 5.13
C TYR A 60 -18.59 -2.59 3.66
N ARG A 61 -19.49 -3.37 3.10
CA ARG A 61 -19.90 -3.31 1.69
C ARG A 61 -21.41 -3.10 1.60
N PRO A 62 -21.88 -1.85 1.72
CA PRO A 62 -23.32 -1.55 1.67
C PRO A 62 -23.94 -1.79 0.30
N VAL A 63 -23.12 -1.72 -0.78
CA VAL A 63 -23.52 -2.06 -2.15
C VAL A 63 -22.54 -3.10 -2.66
N ASN A 64 -23.05 -4.24 -3.09
CA ASN A 64 -22.27 -5.35 -3.66
C ASN A 64 -23.13 -6.08 -4.70
N GLU A 65 -23.30 -5.43 -5.85
CA GLU A 65 -24.10 -5.91 -6.99
C GLU A 65 -23.22 -6.04 -8.24
N ALA A 66 -23.66 -6.74 -9.24
CA ALA A 66 -22.95 -6.85 -10.50
C ALA A 66 -22.67 -5.47 -11.10
N GLY A 67 -21.41 -5.10 -11.26
CA GLY A 67 -20.96 -3.82 -11.77
C GLY A 67 -21.13 -2.63 -10.84
N LYS A 68 -21.57 -2.83 -9.59
CA LYS A 68 -21.68 -1.77 -8.56
C LYS A 68 -21.13 -2.28 -7.23
N LEU A 69 -20.18 -1.55 -6.70
CA LEU A 69 -19.58 -1.84 -5.40
C LEU A 69 -19.34 -0.54 -4.63
N LEU A 70 -19.70 -0.55 -3.36
CA LEU A 70 -19.19 0.41 -2.39
C LEU A 70 -18.52 -0.38 -1.27
N HIS A 71 -17.21 -0.21 -1.15
CA HIS A 71 -16.38 -0.82 -0.12
C HIS A 71 -15.78 0.28 0.75
N LEU A 72 -16.04 0.19 2.04
CA LEU A 72 -15.51 1.06 3.08
C LEU A 72 -14.69 0.19 4.03
N GLY A 73 -13.46 0.58 4.31
CA GLY A 73 -12.61 -0.16 5.21
C GLY A 73 -11.85 0.71 6.20
N ILE A 74 -11.62 0.15 7.38
CA ILE A 74 -10.71 0.69 8.39
C ILE A 74 -9.77 -0.41 8.85
N ALA A 75 -8.52 -0.04 9.09
CA ALA A 75 -7.50 -0.96 9.58
C ALA A 75 -6.67 -0.33 10.69
N ALA A 76 -6.29 -1.14 11.68
CA ALA A 76 -5.40 -0.74 12.74
C ALA A 76 -4.31 -1.79 12.94
N ILE A 77 -3.07 -1.33 13.08
CA ILE A 77 -1.92 -2.17 13.36
C ILE A 77 -1.24 -1.65 14.62
N TYR A 78 -1.05 -2.52 15.60
CA TYR A 78 -0.20 -2.27 16.76
C TYR A 78 1.03 -3.18 16.69
N ARG A 79 2.20 -2.62 16.94
CA ARG A 79 3.46 -3.35 16.87
C ARG A 79 4.49 -2.76 17.84
N THR A 80 5.28 -3.61 18.46
CA THR A 80 6.47 -3.23 19.22
C THR A 80 7.73 -3.43 18.38
N PRO A 81 8.77 -2.61 18.57
CA PRO A 81 10.06 -2.84 17.92
C PRO A 81 10.75 -4.07 18.48
N ASP A 82 11.69 -4.63 17.74
CA ASP A 82 12.57 -5.67 18.23
C ASP A 82 13.57 -5.07 19.22
N GLY A 83 13.56 -5.56 20.45
CA GLY A 83 14.47 -5.16 21.52
C GLY A 83 15.42 -6.26 21.95
N ALA A 84 15.34 -7.44 21.31
CA ALA A 84 16.06 -8.63 21.74
C ALA A 84 17.50 -8.72 21.19
N LEU A 85 17.85 -7.89 20.20
CA LEU A 85 19.19 -7.89 19.61
C LEU A 85 20.13 -7.04 20.47
N PRO A 86 21.09 -7.62 21.21
CA PRO A 86 21.88 -6.88 22.19
C PRO A 86 22.87 -5.89 21.57
N ASP A 87 23.34 -6.14 20.36
CA ASP A 87 24.43 -5.40 19.71
C ASP A 87 24.04 -4.75 18.36
N ASP A 88 22.75 -4.55 18.11
CA ASP A 88 22.28 -3.94 16.87
C ASP A 88 21.94 -2.46 17.09
N ASP A 89 22.55 -1.57 16.30
CA ASP A 89 22.25 -0.13 16.26
C ASP A 89 20.77 0.15 15.93
N ASN A 90 20.07 -0.83 15.34
CA ASN A 90 18.63 -0.76 15.03
C ASN A 90 17.72 -1.23 16.18
N LYS A 91 18.27 -1.55 17.35
CA LYS A 91 17.49 -1.92 18.52
C LYS A 91 16.46 -0.84 18.87
N ASN A 92 15.20 -1.27 19.04
CA ASN A 92 14.08 -0.36 19.33
C ASN A 92 13.88 0.74 18.27
N THR A 93 14.18 0.47 17.00
CA THR A 93 14.06 1.42 15.89
C THR A 93 13.00 0.98 14.89
N PHE A 94 12.22 1.94 14.37
CA PHE A 94 11.36 1.74 13.20
C PHE A 94 11.91 2.50 12.02
N VAL A 95 12.16 1.81 10.92
CA VAL A 95 12.62 2.40 9.66
C VAL A 95 11.49 2.40 8.64
N TYR A 96 11.21 3.57 8.07
CA TYR A 96 10.30 3.77 6.96
C TYR A 96 11.09 4.21 5.75
N LYS A 97 11.02 3.44 4.67
CA LYS A 97 11.75 3.75 3.44
C LYS A 97 10.90 3.47 2.21
N SER A 98 11.09 4.30 1.18
CA SER A 98 10.44 4.13 -0.11
C SER A 98 11.33 4.67 -1.22
N ALA A 99 11.42 3.90 -2.31
CA ALA A 99 12.13 4.30 -3.53
C ALA A 99 11.31 5.25 -4.43
N GLY A 100 10.11 5.66 -4.00
CA GLY A 100 9.23 6.51 -4.81
C GLY A 100 8.44 5.72 -5.84
N VAL A 101 8.30 6.26 -7.05
CA VAL A 101 7.45 5.69 -8.11
C VAL A 101 8.11 4.56 -8.89
N SER A 102 9.43 4.37 -8.76
CA SER A 102 10.17 3.31 -9.46
C SER A 102 10.78 2.33 -8.47
N THR A 103 10.57 1.03 -8.70
CA THR A 103 11.23 -0.05 -7.95
C THR A 103 12.52 -0.55 -8.62
N ILE A 104 12.85 -0.03 -9.80
CA ILE A 104 14.09 -0.35 -10.53
C ILE A 104 15.24 0.44 -9.94
N ASP A 105 14.95 1.66 -9.48
CA ASP A 105 15.88 2.52 -8.80
C ASP A 105 15.87 2.19 -7.29
N ASN A 106 16.99 1.74 -6.75
CA ASN A 106 17.13 1.34 -5.35
C ASN A 106 17.34 2.53 -4.39
N ARG A 107 17.36 3.77 -4.89
CA ARG A 107 17.48 4.96 -4.06
C ARG A 107 16.24 5.13 -3.18
N ASN A 108 16.45 5.42 -1.91
CA ASN A 108 15.35 5.65 -0.97
C ASN A 108 15.04 7.15 -0.90
N LEU A 109 14.07 7.61 -1.67
CA LEU A 109 13.65 9.03 -1.68
C LEU A 109 13.05 9.45 -0.33
N ILE A 110 12.27 8.59 0.26
CA ILE A 110 11.71 8.73 1.61
C ILE A 110 12.46 7.79 2.53
N TYR A 111 13.01 8.35 3.60
CA TYR A 111 13.72 7.57 4.63
C TYR A 111 13.55 8.23 5.99
N ALA A 112 12.74 7.64 6.85
CA ALA A 112 12.55 8.05 8.23
C ALA A 112 12.99 6.93 9.16
N GLU A 113 13.90 7.24 10.05
CA GLU A 113 14.37 6.37 11.11
C GLU A 113 13.91 6.93 12.45
N VAL A 114 13.21 6.12 13.22
CA VAL A 114 12.62 6.50 14.51
C VAL A 114 13.18 5.60 15.57
N ASP A 115 14.19 6.09 16.25
CA ASP A 115 14.89 5.44 17.34
C ASP A 115 14.10 5.50 18.67
N ASN A 116 14.59 4.77 19.67
CA ASN A 116 14.01 4.73 21.00
C ASN A 116 12.49 4.47 21.00
N ALA A 117 12.01 3.71 20.04
CA ALA A 117 10.61 3.40 19.91
C ALA A 117 10.14 2.46 21.04
N ARG A 118 8.97 2.75 21.58
CA ARG A 118 8.28 1.89 22.55
C ARG A 118 7.24 1.01 21.84
N HIS A 119 6.39 1.61 21.05
CA HIS A 119 5.41 0.94 20.20
C HIS A 119 4.97 1.84 19.06
N GLN A 120 4.40 1.22 18.04
CA GLN A 120 3.84 1.86 16.86
C GLN A 120 2.36 1.54 16.76
N VAL A 121 1.55 2.54 16.43
CA VAL A 121 0.18 2.39 15.97
C VAL A 121 0.09 2.90 14.54
N LYS A 122 -0.47 2.10 13.64
CA LYS A 122 -0.86 2.54 12.29
C LYS A 122 -2.36 2.46 12.17
N LEU A 123 -2.96 3.51 11.62
CA LEU A 123 -4.38 3.57 11.27
C LEU A 123 -4.48 3.76 9.76
N GLY A 124 -5.39 3.01 9.14
CA GLY A 124 -5.67 3.09 7.72
C GLY A 124 -7.17 3.21 7.47
N THR A 125 -7.55 4.00 6.47
CA THR A 125 -8.90 4.04 5.91
C THR A 125 -8.83 3.72 4.43
N GLU A 126 -9.84 3.04 3.91
CA GLU A 126 -9.91 2.65 2.52
C GLU A 126 -11.32 2.84 1.96
N LEU A 127 -11.38 3.27 0.72
CA LEU A 127 -12.60 3.45 -0.05
C LEU A 127 -12.39 2.85 -1.43
N LEU A 128 -13.31 1.99 -1.88
CA LEU A 128 -13.36 1.49 -3.24
C LEU A 128 -14.79 1.59 -3.76
N ILE A 129 -14.93 2.16 -4.95
CA ILE A 129 -16.21 2.32 -5.63
C ILE A 129 -16.08 1.72 -7.01
N TYR A 130 -17.02 0.85 -7.41
CA TYR A 130 -17.24 0.45 -8.78
C TYR A 130 -18.61 0.92 -9.25
N TYR A 131 -18.66 1.45 -10.46
CA TYR A 131 -19.90 1.80 -11.13
C TYR A 131 -19.76 1.54 -12.63
N GLY A 132 -20.21 0.39 -13.09
CA GLY A 132 -20.04 -0.07 -14.47
C GLY A 132 -18.58 -0.12 -14.88
N LYS A 133 -18.20 0.75 -15.83
CA LYS A 133 -16.83 0.87 -16.35
C LYS A 133 -15.92 1.80 -15.54
N PHE A 134 -16.43 2.43 -14.49
CA PHE A 134 -15.68 3.35 -13.64
C PHE A 134 -15.26 2.69 -12.34
N SER A 135 -14.04 2.97 -11.91
CA SER A 135 -13.50 2.59 -10.60
C SER A 135 -12.86 3.79 -9.93
N PHE A 136 -13.14 3.96 -8.64
CA PHE A 136 -12.45 4.90 -7.78
C PHE A 136 -11.90 4.15 -6.56
N GLN A 137 -10.64 4.40 -6.23
CA GLN A 137 -9.99 3.82 -5.05
C GLN A 137 -9.20 4.90 -4.32
N SER A 138 -9.29 4.92 -2.99
CA SER A 138 -8.51 5.81 -2.15
C SER A 138 -8.12 5.10 -0.85
N GLU A 139 -6.91 5.36 -0.39
CA GLU A 139 -6.44 4.91 0.92
C GLU A 139 -5.70 6.06 1.60
N TYR A 140 -5.87 6.17 2.92
CA TYR A 140 -5.08 7.07 3.77
C TYR A 140 -4.53 6.27 4.95
N ILE A 141 -3.25 6.48 5.25
CA ILE A 141 -2.55 5.80 6.33
C ILE A 141 -1.84 6.84 7.19
N ARG A 142 -2.03 6.71 8.50
CA ARG A 142 -1.30 7.47 9.51
C ARG A 142 -0.56 6.52 10.43
N THR A 143 0.71 6.78 10.69
CA THR A 143 1.52 6.07 11.66
C THR A 143 1.89 6.98 12.82
N GLN A 144 1.83 6.45 14.03
CA GLN A 144 2.31 7.13 15.23
C GLN A 144 3.25 6.17 15.97
N VAL A 145 4.41 6.67 16.34
CA VAL A 145 5.38 5.94 17.15
C VAL A 145 5.55 6.65 18.49
N LYS A 146 5.21 5.95 19.56
CA LYS A 146 5.54 6.36 20.92
C LYS A 146 7.00 6.06 21.20
N ARG A 147 7.73 7.05 21.68
CA ARG A 147 9.17 6.94 21.99
C ARG A 147 9.41 6.82 23.50
N ARG A 148 10.56 6.29 23.87
CA ARG A 148 11.05 6.15 25.24
C ARG A 148 11.78 7.43 25.66
N ASN A 149 12.26 7.48 26.90
CA ASN A 149 13.13 8.53 27.42
C ASN A 149 12.56 9.95 27.29
N ALA A 150 11.23 10.11 27.42
CA ALA A 150 10.53 11.38 27.27
C ALA A 150 10.76 12.10 25.93
N LEU A 151 11.25 11.39 24.91
CA LEU A 151 11.38 11.92 23.54
C LEU A 151 10.00 12.16 22.94
N ALA A 152 9.91 13.19 22.09
CA ALA A 152 8.67 13.52 21.38
C ALA A 152 8.21 12.38 20.48
N ASP A 153 6.91 12.14 20.44
CA ASP A 153 6.29 11.11 19.61
C ASP A 153 6.44 11.47 18.12
N TYR A 154 6.70 10.46 17.31
CA TYR A 154 6.78 10.61 15.86
C TYR A 154 5.43 10.32 15.21
N THR A 155 5.08 11.12 14.19
CA THR A 155 3.92 10.89 13.34
C THR A 155 4.31 11.07 11.88
N GLY A 156 3.95 10.10 11.04
CA GLY A 156 4.06 10.15 9.59
C GLY A 156 2.74 9.78 8.94
N GLN A 157 2.50 10.24 7.71
CA GLN A 157 1.23 10.00 7.02
C GLN A 157 1.42 9.92 5.50
N GLY A 158 0.47 9.28 4.84
CA GLY A 158 0.42 9.21 3.40
C GLY A 158 -0.90 8.67 2.91
N GLY A 159 -1.17 8.90 1.63
CA GLY A 159 -2.39 8.40 1.02
C GLY A 159 -2.37 8.53 -0.49
N TYR A 160 -3.39 7.98 -1.13
CA TYR A 160 -3.59 8.14 -2.56
C TYR A 160 -5.07 8.17 -2.92
N ALA A 161 -5.35 8.73 -4.09
CA ALA A 161 -6.62 8.60 -4.79
C ALA A 161 -6.35 8.18 -6.24
N GLN A 162 -7.12 7.22 -6.73
CA GLN A 162 -7.01 6.67 -8.08
C GLN A 162 -8.39 6.58 -8.71
N CYS A 163 -8.48 7.03 -9.96
CA CYS A 163 -9.64 6.81 -10.82
C CYS A 163 -9.22 5.92 -11.98
N SER A 164 -10.09 5.03 -12.40
CA SER A 164 -9.87 4.19 -13.57
C SER A 164 -11.14 4.10 -14.41
N TRP A 165 -10.96 3.99 -15.74
CA TRP A 165 -12.04 3.85 -16.69
C TRP A 165 -11.72 2.76 -17.70
N LEU A 166 -12.66 1.83 -17.91
CA LEU A 166 -12.55 0.80 -18.94
C LEU A 166 -12.95 1.38 -20.32
N LEU A 167 -11.96 1.62 -21.18
CA LEU A 167 -12.18 1.97 -22.58
C LEU A 167 -12.72 0.77 -23.36
N ILE A 168 -12.15 -0.41 -23.11
CA ILE A 168 -12.60 -1.72 -23.59
C ILE A 168 -12.83 -2.60 -22.38
N GLY A 169 -13.90 -3.38 -22.36
CA GLY A 169 -14.34 -4.21 -21.25
C GLY A 169 -15.65 -3.73 -20.67
N ASN A 170 -16.23 -4.51 -19.76
CA ASN A 170 -17.58 -4.26 -19.27
C ASN A 170 -17.63 -3.83 -17.82
N THR A 171 -16.86 -4.48 -16.95
CA THR A 171 -16.94 -4.25 -15.51
C THR A 171 -15.63 -4.67 -14.80
N TYR A 172 -15.44 -4.12 -13.62
CA TYR A 172 -14.42 -4.55 -12.69
C TYR A 172 -14.88 -5.77 -11.90
N ASP A 173 -13.91 -6.56 -11.46
CA ASP A 173 -14.14 -7.68 -10.58
C ASP A 173 -13.64 -7.38 -9.16
N TYR A 174 -14.20 -8.07 -8.19
CA TYR A 174 -13.89 -7.91 -6.78
C TYR A 174 -13.75 -9.26 -6.11
N ASP A 175 -12.58 -9.48 -5.51
CA ASP A 175 -12.34 -10.69 -4.74
C ASP A 175 -12.90 -10.51 -3.32
N ALA A 176 -14.00 -11.19 -3.06
CA ALA A 176 -14.76 -11.06 -1.82
C ALA A 176 -14.01 -11.65 -0.61
N ALA A 177 -13.21 -12.70 -0.80
CA ALA A 177 -12.52 -13.39 0.28
C ALA A 177 -11.40 -12.52 0.90
N PRO A 178 -10.42 -11.98 0.15
CA PRO A 178 -9.46 -11.01 0.69
C PRO A 178 -10.04 -9.60 0.77
N ALA A 179 -11.28 -9.37 0.36
CA ALA A 179 -11.94 -8.08 0.30
C ALA A 179 -11.08 -7.02 -0.43
N CYS A 180 -10.69 -7.33 -1.67
CA CYS A 180 -9.80 -6.47 -2.46
C CYS A 180 -10.25 -6.37 -3.94
N PRO A 181 -9.83 -5.29 -4.64
CA PRO A 181 -10.06 -5.15 -6.07
C PRO A 181 -9.35 -6.25 -6.85
N SER A 182 -10.02 -6.79 -7.85
CA SER A 182 -9.50 -7.73 -8.82
C SER A 182 -9.30 -7.07 -10.19
N ARG A 183 -8.77 -7.81 -11.15
CA ARG A 183 -8.62 -7.31 -12.53
C ARG A 183 -9.99 -7.22 -13.21
N PRO A 184 -10.12 -6.36 -14.25
CA PRO A 184 -11.29 -6.41 -15.11
C PRO A 184 -11.50 -7.80 -15.71
N ILE A 185 -12.76 -8.18 -15.89
CA ILE A 185 -13.12 -9.48 -16.44
C ILE A 185 -12.83 -9.52 -17.95
N GLY A 186 -12.07 -10.53 -18.38
CA GLY A 186 -11.78 -10.78 -19.79
C GLY A 186 -10.77 -9.81 -20.41
N ARG A 187 -10.91 -9.55 -21.73
CA ARG A 187 -10.09 -8.58 -22.43
C ARG A 187 -10.53 -7.16 -22.08
N ALA A 188 -9.59 -6.33 -21.64
CA ALA A 188 -9.89 -4.97 -21.22
C ALA A 188 -8.76 -4.00 -21.53
N LEU A 189 -9.13 -2.75 -21.83
CA LEU A 189 -8.23 -1.61 -21.92
C LEU A 189 -8.69 -0.58 -20.87
N GLU A 190 -7.82 -0.28 -19.93
CA GLU A 190 -8.10 0.58 -18.78
C GLU A 190 -7.21 1.81 -18.82
N LEU A 191 -7.80 2.99 -18.71
CA LEU A 191 -7.09 4.24 -18.45
C LEU A 191 -7.17 4.55 -16.96
N CYS A 192 -6.02 4.85 -16.34
CA CYS A 192 -5.91 5.12 -14.91
C CYS A 192 -5.27 6.47 -14.66
N GLY A 193 -5.81 7.23 -13.70
CA GLY A 193 -5.19 8.42 -13.13
C GLY A 193 -5.00 8.24 -11.63
N ARG A 194 -3.83 8.59 -11.09
CA ARG A 194 -3.53 8.47 -9.66
C ARG A 194 -2.79 9.68 -9.14
N PHE A 195 -3.17 10.09 -7.94
CA PHE A 195 -2.45 11.07 -7.12
C PHE A 195 -1.98 10.40 -5.84
N ASN A 196 -0.72 10.59 -5.48
CA ASN A 196 -0.15 10.13 -4.22
C ASN A 196 0.41 11.33 -3.44
N ILE A 197 0.37 11.20 -2.11
CA ILE A 197 0.99 12.12 -1.18
C ILE A 197 1.58 11.32 -0.01
N VAL A 198 2.79 11.68 0.40
CA VAL A 198 3.43 11.15 1.60
C VAL A 198 4.18 12.26 2.31
N ASP A 199 4.12 12.28 3.64
CA ASP A 199 4.91 13.15 4.49
C ASP A 199 5.37 12.37 5.72
N MET A 200 6.68 12.19 5.80
CA MET A 200 7.37 11.52 6.90
C MET A 200 8.23 12.49 7.71
N ASN A 201 7.99 13.80 7.55
CA ASN A 201 8.67 14.81 8.34
C ASN A 201 7.90 15.09 9.64
N ASN A 202 8.58 15.01 10.76
CA ASN A 202 8.07 15.45 12.05
C ASN A 202 9.14 16.27 12.78
N ARG A 203 8.99 17.58 12.75
CA ARG A 203 9.98 18.50 13.35
C ARG A 203 10.06 18.38 14.86
N THR A 204 8.90 18.15 15.53
CA THR A 204 8.84 18.00 16.98
C THR A 204 9.59 16.75 17.45
N ALA A 205 9.55 15.69 16.67
CA ALA A 205 10.29 14.46 16.92
C ALA A 205 11.73 14.49 16.36
N GLU A 206 12.12 15.59 15.69
CA GLU A 206 13.41 15.74 15.02
C GLU A 206 13.71 14.69 13.95
N VAL A 207 12.64 14.10 13.36
CA VAL A 207 12.74 13.11 12.30
C VAL A 207 12.29 13.73 10.99
N LEU A 208 13.21 13.88 10.05
CA LEU A 208 13.00 14.49 8.74
C LEU A 208 13.12 13.43 7.66
N GLY A 209 12.05 12.63 7.51
CA GLY A 209 12.02 11.47 6.63
C GLY A 209 11.71 11.76 5.15
N GLY A 210 11.46 13.03 4.81
CA GLY A 210 11.11 13.47 3.48
C GLY A 210 9.61 13.50 3.21
N ALA A 211 9.23 14.28 2.20
CA ALA A 211 7.86 14.37 1.69
C ALA A 211 7.86 14.28 0.16
N GLN A 212 6.78 13.76 -0.42
CA GLN A 212 6.63 13.64 -1.87
C GLN A 212 5.16 13.70 -2.26
N LYS A 213 4.92 14.28 -3.44
CA LYS A 213 3.65 14.18 -4.16
C LYS A 213 3.94 13.67 -5.55
N ASP A 214 3.05 12.91 -6.13
CA ASP A 214 3.16 12.52 -7.52
C ASP A 214 1.79 12.35 -8.20
N PHE A 215 1.77 12.61 -9.49
CA PHE A 215 0.65 12.36 -10.40
C PHE A 215 1.07 11.31 -11.41
N SER A 216 0.25 10.32 -11.61
CA SER A 216 0.52 9.26 -12.57
C SER A 216 -0.66 9.03 -13.49
N LEU A 217 -0.35 8.80 -14.78
CA LEU A 217 -1.28 8.33 -15.78
C LEU A 217 -0.83 6.96 -16.26
N GLY A 218 -1.75 6.02 -16.37
CA GLY A 218 -1.46 4.66 -16.79
C GLY A 218 -2.46 4.15 -17.81
N LEU A 219 -1.95 3.33 -18.71
CA LEU A 219 -2.74 2.56 -19.67
C LEU A 219 -2.44 1.08 -19.44
N ASN A 220 -3.47 0.31 -19.09
CA ASN A 220 -3.38 -1.12 -18.81
C ASN A 220 -4.16 -1.88 -19.87
N TYR A 221 -3.49 -2.73 -20.63
CA TYR A 221 -4.13 -3.61 -21.59
C TYR A 221 -4.06 -5.06 -21.09
N TYR A 222 -5.20 -5.61 -20.76
CA TYR A 222 -5.39 -7.00 -20.37
C TYR A 222 -5.82 -7.80 -21.61
N ILE A 223 -4.92 -8.59 -22.18
CA ILE A 223 -5.18 -9.40 -23.37
C ILE A 223 -6.06 -10.58 -22.96
N ASN A 224 -5.70 -11.25 -21.86
CA ASN A 224 -6.46 -12.35 -21.24
C ASN A 224 -6.09 -12.45 -19.74
N LYS A 225 -6.56 -13.52 -19.07
CA LYS A 225 -6.28 -13.76 -17.65
C LYS A 225 -4.77 -13.96 -17.34
N HIS A 226 -3.96 -14.25 -18.33
CA HIS A 226 -2.53 -14.56 -18.17
C HIS A 226 -1.62 -13.41 -18.62
N ILE A 227 -2.03 -12.64 -19.63
CA ILE A 227 -1.16 -11.67 -20.31
C ILE A 227 -1.71 -10.26 -20.16
N GLY A 228 -0.83 -9.34 -19.76
CA GLY A 228 -1.14 -7.92 -19.68
C GLY A 228 0.06 -7.04 -20.01
N ILE A 229 -0.20 -5.90 -20.60
CA ILE A 229 0.77 -4.84 -20.90
C ILE A 229 0.34 -3.59 -20.15
N LYS A 230 1.27 -2.92 -19.50
CA LYS A 230 1.01 -1.72 -18.71
C LYS A 230 2.04 -0.67 -19.02
N VAL A 231 1.58 0.55 -19.25
CA VAL A 231 2.45 1.72 -19.46
C VAL A 231 2.03 2.81 -18.51
N ASN A 232 2.98 3.41 -17.79
CA ASN A 232 2.75 4.50 -16.85
C ASN A 232 3.68 5.66 -17.10
N TYR A 233 3.14 6.84 -17.00
CA TYR A 233 3.89 8.08 -16.85
C TYR A 233 3.61 8.67 -15.48
N SER A 234 4.65 9.02 -14.74
CA SER A 234 4.54 9.63 -13.41
C SER A 234 5.34 10.91 -13.36
N TYR A 235 4.72 11.97 -12.87
CA TYR A 235 5.36 13.26 -12.58
C TYR A 235 5.51 13.41 -11.08
N VAL A 236 6.75 13.50 -10.61
CA VAL A 236 7.12 13.51 -9.19
C VAL A 236 7.53 14.89 -8.77
N ILE A 237 6.95 15.36 -7.68
CA ILE A 237 7.22 16.62 -7.01
C ILE A 237 7.86 16.29 -5.66
N PRO A 238 9.19 16.32 -5.57
CA PRO A 238 9.88 16.15 -4.29
C PRO A 238 9.50 17.26 -3.32
N GLY A 239 9.28 16.88 -2.08
CA GLY A 239 9.07 17.84 -1.00
C GLY A 239 10.36 18.09 -0.21
N LYS A 240 10.25 18.74 0.94
CA LYS A 240 11.38 19.02 1.81
C LYS A 240 11.99 17.74 2.39
N HIS A 241 13.30 17.72 2.56
CA HIS A 241 14.10 16.67 3.21
C HIS A 241 14.06 15.31 2.50
N ILE A 242 13.87 15.33 1.18
CA ILE A 242 14.00 14.11 0.38
C ILE A 242 15.48 13.72 0.26
N ARG A 243 15.78 12.43 0.27
CA ARG A 243 17.16 11.92 0.14
C ARG A 243 17.54 11.67 -1.32
N GLU A 244 18.84 11.75 -1.60
CA GLU A 244 19.47 11.23 -2.82
C GLU A 244 19.05 11.88 -4.15
N ILE A 245 18.21 12.91 -4.12
CA ILE A 245 17.81 13.66 -5.31
C ILE A 245 17.86 15.14 -4.98
N SER A 246 18.22 15.98 -5.97
CA SER A 246 18.01 17.42 -5.88
C SER A 246 16.50 17.70 -5.83
N ASP A 247 16.09 18.78 -5.17
CA ASP A 247 14.67 19.21 -5.00
C ASP A 247 13.95 19.51 -6.33
N LYS A 248 14.45 19.00 -7.46
CA LYS A 248 13.87 19.22 -8.79
C LYS A 248 12.81 18.15 -9.10
N ASN A 249 11.71 18.62 -9.68
CA ASN A 249 10.69 17.73 -10.23
C ASN A 249 11.29 16.85 -11.32
N PHE A 250 10.82 15.62 -11.40
CA PHE A 250 11.24 14.67 -12.43
C PHE A 250 10.09 13.81 -12.90
N SER A 251 10.27 13.21 -14.07
CA SER A 251 9.29 12.29 -14.66
C SER A 251 9.87 10.90 -14.79
N VAL A 252 8.98 9.91 -14.66
CA VAL A 252 9.30 8.50 -14.83
C VAL A 252 8.34 7.88 -15.81
N LEU A 253 8.85 7.28 -16.89
CA LEU A 253 8.08 6.47 -17.83
C LEU A 253 8.43 5.00 -17.59
N GLN A 254 7.42 4.17 -17.40
CA GLN A 254 7.58 2.74 -17.14
C GLN A 254 6.69 1.93 -18.05
N ALA A 255 7.21 0.84 -18.58
CA ALA A 255 6.45 -0.18 -19.29
C ALA A 255 6.65 -1.54 -18.60
N ARG A 256 5.58 -2.31 -18.49
CA ARG A 256 5.60 -3.67 -17.93
C ARG A 256 4.84 -4.62 -18.82
N PHE A 257 5.49 -5.71 -19.16
CA PHE A 257 4.86 -6.91 -19.67
C PHE A 257 4.64 -7.88 -18.49
N GLN A 258 3.43 -8.36 -18.32
CA GLN A 258 3.06 -9.26 -17.23
C GLN A 258 2.55 -10.57 -17.78
N PHE A 259 3.14 -11.66 -17.32
CA PHE A 259 2.69 -13.02 -17.57
C PHE A 259 2.40 -13.73 -16.25
N ILE A 260 1.22 -14.37 -16.15
CA ILE A 260 0.75 -15.08 -14.96
C ILE A 260 0.47 -16.52 -15.36
N LEU A 261 1.18 -17.46 -14.76
CA LEU A 261 0.99 -18.90 -14.92
C LEU A 261 -0.14 -19.43 -14.04
#